data_24ebd12dba7fa10a0a443943dfba79b4
#
_entry.id   24ebd12dba7fa10a0a443943dfba79b4
#
_cell.length_a   1.000
_cell.length_b   1.000
_cell.length_c   1.000
_cell.angle_alpha   90.00
_cell.angle_beta   90.00
_cell.angle_gamma   90.00
#
_symmetry.space_group_name_H-M   'P 1'
#
loop_
_entity.id
_entity.type
_entity.pdbx_description
1 polymer ?
#
loop_
_entity_poly.entity_id
_entity_poly.type
_entity_poly.pdbx_seq_one_letter_code
_entity_poly.pdbx_strand_id
1 'polypeptide(L)'
;AGSYENAQNVTITCPTSGATIRYTTDGSEPGSESEIYSTPIHIEETTTLKAQGFKPGWTPSAVSSAEYTIAPSNMIYLSGGSFTMGDTRGEGTTDELPIHSVILSPFYIGKYEVTQGEWQAVMGSNPSSGYGVGANYPVYSISWYSTLKFCNLLSMAEGLTPVYTTLGSTNPANWGNVPSSWDDNWNAAVCDWTANGYRLPTEAEWEYAARGGTNSPDYLYAGSDDINSVAWYLSNSAENTHPVGTKAPNGIGAYDMSGNVWEWCWDWNGDYSGTAQTNPTGPAAGDTRIIRSGFFLNSPAWCRVSKRYSSFVHDPVFYLGFRLARSGM
;
A
#
# COMPACT_ATOMS: atom_id res chain seq x y z
N ALA A 1 22.97 -1.01 5.08
CA ALA A 1 22.03 -1.84 4.33
C ALA A 1 20.79 -2.08 5.18
N GLY A 2 19.63 -2.20 4.58
CA GLY A 2 18.35 -2.44 5.25
C GLY A 2 17.19 -1.70 4.58
N SER A 3 16.00 -1.77 5.22
CA SER A 3 14.79 -1.07 4.77
C SER A 3 14.62 0.23 5.56
N TYR A 4 14.30 1.31 4.85
CA TYR A 4 14.22 2.67 5.39
C TYR A 4 12.97 3.38 4.88
N GLU A 5 12.35 4.18 5.74
CA GLU A 5 11.19 5.01 5.38
C GLU A 5 11.58 6.30 4.63
N ASN A 6 12.84 6.67 4.65
CA ASN A 6 13.35 7.91 4.06
C ASN A 6 14.69 7.66 3.38
N ALA A 7 15.05 8.54 2.45
CA ALA A 7 16.34 8.58 1.79
C ALA A 7 17.50 8.48 2.80
N GLN A 8 18.58 7.79 2.41
CA GLN A 8 19.75 7.55 3.25
C GLN A 8 21.00 8.22 2.67
N ASN A 9 21.85 8.76 3.54
CA ASN A 9 23.18 9.24 3.18
C ASN A 9 24.22 8.19 3.60
N VAL A 10 24.80 7.50 2.62
CA VAL A 10 25.71 6.38 2.86
C VAL A 10 27.15 6.83 2.80
N THR A 11 27.90 6.62 3.88
CA THR A 11 29.35 6.84 3.95
C THR A 11 30.09 5.53 3.72
N ILE A 12 31.08 5.54 2.83
CA ILE A 12 31.97 4.41 2.56
C ILE A 12 33.37 4.74 3.06
N THR A 13 34.02 3.80 3.73
CA THR A 13 35.37 3.95 4.25
C THR A 13 36.29 2.85 3.70
N CYS A 14 37.56 3.19 3.48
CA CYS A 14 38.60 2.22 3.16
C CYS A 14 39.79 2.42 4.11
N PRO A 15 40.21 1.37 4.84
CA PRO A 15 41.33 1.48 5.80
C PRO A 15 42.69 1.62 5.10
N THR A 16 42.79 1.32 3.80
CA THR A 16 44.05 1.42 3.06
C THR A 16 44.35 2.86 2.66
N SER A 17 45.34 3.47 3.25
CA SER A 17 45.77 4.84 2.92
C SER A 17 46.17 4.97 1.46
N GLY A 18 45.64 6.02 0.79
CA GLY A 18 45.89 6.30 -0.64
C GLY A 18 45.16 5.39 -1.62
N ALA A 19 44.18 4.60 -1.15
CA ALA A 19 43.26 3.89 -2.02
C ALA A 19 42.12 4.83 -2.50
N THR A 20 41.73 4.67 -3.77
CA THR A 20 40.51 5.27 -4.32
C THR A 20 39.37 4.29 -4.20
N ILE A 21 38.26 4.72 -3.61
CA ILE A 21 37.03 3.94 -3.59
C ILE A 21 36.23 4.26 -4.85
N ARG A 22 35.79 3.23 -5.57
CA ARG A 22 34.83 3.35 -6.68
C ARG A 22 33.57 2.59 -6.34
N TYR A 23 32.43 3.05 -6.84
CA TYR A 23 31.14 2.48 -6.53
C TYR A 23 30.17 2.48 -7.72
N THR A 24 29.12 1.66 -7.59
CA THR A 24 27.95 1.59 -8.48
C THR A 24 26.68 1.56 -7.64
N THR A 25 25.58 2.07 -8.20
CA THR A 25 24.26 2.07 -7.54
C THR A 25 23.23 1.19 -8.26
N ASP A 26 23.62 0.54 -9.36
CA ASP A 26 22.80 -0.34 -10.19
C ASP A 26 23.04 -1.85 -9.94
N GLY A 27 23.86 -2.17 -8.93
CA GLY A 27 24.25 -3.55 -8.61
C GLY A 27 25.34 -4.15 -9.51
N SER A 28 25.85 -3.40 -10.52
CA SER A 28 27.00 -3.84 -11.31
C SER A 28 28.29 -3.85 -10.48
N GLU A 29 29.32 -4.61 -10.93
CA GLU A 29 30.63 -4.66 -10.27
C GLU A 29 31.39 -3.36 -10.52
N PRO A 30 31.92 -2.67 -9.48
CA PRO A 30 32.74 -1.47 -9.65
C PRO A 30 34.03 -1.78 -10.41
N GLY A 31 34.33 -0.97 -11.43
CA GLY A 31 35.54 -1.07 -12.25
C GLY A 31 36.32 0.24 -12.33
N SER A 32 37.34 0.27 -13.21
CA SER A 32 38.21 1.46 -13.41
C SER A 32 37.46 2.71 -13.90
N GLU A 33 36.30 2.53 -14.52
CA GLU A 33 35.47 3.61 -15.07
C GLU A 33 34.28 3.97 -14.16
N SER A 34 34.06 3.22 -13.06
CA SER A 34 32.99 3.51 -12.12
C SER A 34 33.24 4.80 -11.34
N GLU A 35 32.18 5.41 -10.81
CA GLU A 35 32.27 6.66 -10.05
C GLU A 35 33.23 6.57 -8.86
N ILE A 36 33.93 7.69 -8.61
CA ILE A 36 34.85 7.82 -7.47
C ILE A 36 34.08 8.35 -6.27
N TYR A 37 34.13 7.64 -5.15
CA TYR A 37 33.55 8.08 -3.90
C TYR A 37 34.32 9.28 -3.33
N SER A 38 33.65 10.43 -3.18
CA SER A 38 34.21 11.65 -2.60
C SER A 38 33.34 12.27 -1.49
N THR A 39 32.03 12.03 -1.54
CA THR A 39 31.04 12.55 -0.60
C THR A 39 30.02 11.45 -0.28
N PRO A 40 29.28 11.53 0.83
CA PRO A 40 28.20 10.58 1.13
C PRO A 40 27.24 10.42 -0.05
N ILE A 41 26.93 9.17 -0.39
CA ILE A 41 26.01 8.82 -1.48
C ILE A 41 24.59 8.97 -0.97
N HIS A 42 23.81 9.83 -1.62
CA HIS A 42 22.40 9.99 -1.34
C HIS A 42 21.59 8.90 -2.06
N ILE A 43 20.90 8.05 -1.31
CA ILE A 43 20.06 6.96 -1.82
C ILE A 43 18.62 7.29 -1.46
N GLU A 44 17.82 7.65 -2.46
CA GLU A 44 16.41 8.02 -2.34
C GLU A 44 15.45 6.97 -2.93
N GLU A 45 16.01 5.97 -3.64
CA GLU A 45 15.28 4.85 -4.23
C GLU A 45 15.91 3.52 -3.80
N THR A 46 15.16 2.42 -3.92
CA THR A 46 15.68 1.08 -3.66
C THR A 46 16.89 0.80 -4.54
N THR A 47 18.04 0.54 -3.92
CA THR A 47 19.35 0.55 -4.57
C THR A 47 20.24 -0.57 -4.06
N THR A 48 20.91 -1.26 -4.97
CA THR A 48 22.04 -2.15 -4.64
C THR A 48 23.35 -1.40 -4.84
N LEU A 49 23.93 -0.91 -3.74
CA LEU A 49 25.21 -0.22 -3.71
C LEU A 49 26.35 -1.23 -3.65
N LYS A 50 27.26 -1.19 -4.60
CA LYS A 50 28.53 -1.94 -4.55
C LYS A 50 29.72 -1.00 -4.55
N ALA A 51 30.78 -1.37 -3.82
CA ALA A 51 31.99 -0.57 -3.71
C ALA A 51 33.24 -1.43 -3.69
N GLN A 52 34.33 -0.91 -4.28
CA GLN A 52 35.64 -1.55 -4.34
C GLN A 52 36.77 -0.53 -4.19
N GLY A 53 37.82 -0.89 -3.46
CA GLY A 53 39.02 -0.07 -3.29
C GLY A 53 40.10 -0.39 -4.34
N PHE A 54 40.67 0.65 -4.95
CA PHE A 54 41.73 0.55 -5.94
C PHE A 54 42.96 1.34 -5.47
N LYS A 55 44.16 0.76 -5.62
CA LYS A 55 45.43 1.43 -5.35
C LYS A 55 46.47 1.04 -6.41
N PRO A 56 47.16 1.99 -7.03
CA PRO A 56 48.18 1.67 -8.01
C PRO A 56 49.21 0.64 -7.51
N GLY A 57 49.46 -0.41 -8.32
CA GLY A 57 50.39 -1.49 -7.98
C GLY A 57 49.86 -2.53 -7.00
N TRP A 58 48.59 -2.45 -6.61
CA TRP A 58 47.92 -3.41 -5.70
C TRP A 58 46.76 -4.12 -6.41
N THR A 59 46.47 -5.34 -5.97
CA THR A 59 45.23 -6.01 -6.34
C THR A 59 44.06 -5.25 -5.74
N PRO A 60 42.97 -4.98 -6.50
CA PRO A 60 41.74 -4.38 -5.94
C PRO A 60 41.20 -5.15 -4.74
N SER A 61 40.53 -4.46 -3.84
CA SER A 61 39.88 -5.13 -2.70
C SER A 61 38.78 -6.09 -3.18
N ALA A 62 38.26 -6.93 -2.27
CA ALA A 62 36.99 -7.57 -2.51
C ALA A 62 35.89 -6.51 -2.69
N VAL A 63 34.86 -6.81 -3.51
CA VAL A 63 33.68 -5.96 -3.64
C VAL A 63 32.83 -6.08 -2.38
N SER A 64 32.45 -4.96 -1.81
CA SER A 64 31.43 -4.88 -0.76
C SER A 64 30.09 -4.56 -1.39
N SER A 65 29.04 -5.29 -1.04
CA SER A 65 27.68 -5.09 -1.53
C SER A 65 26.73 -4.79 -0.38
N ALA A 66 25.81 -3.87 -0.59
CA ALA A 66 24.81 -3.47 0.39
C ALA A 66 23.50 -3.10 -0.33
N GLU A 67 22.39 -3.72 0.09
CA GLU A 67 21.06 -3.39 -0.40
C GLU A 67 20.41 -2.38 0.52
N TYR A 68 19.82 -1.35 -0.08
CA TYR A 68 19.02 -0.32 0.55
C TYR A 68 17.64 -0.35 -0.06
N THR A 69 16.63 -0.68 0.72
CA THR A 69 15.22 -0.60 0.32
C THR A 69 14.66 0.69 0.88
N ILE A 70 14.28 1.62 -0.01
CA ILE A 70 13.67 2.89 0.37
C ILE A 70 12.17 2.82 0.09
N ALA A 71 11.35 3.11 1.10
CA ALA A 71 9.91 3.18 0.91
C ALA A 71 9.56 4.31 -0.08
N PRO A 72 8.63 4.10 -1.03
CA PRO A 72 8.09 5.20 -1.83
C PRO A 72 7.54 6.31 -0.93
N SER A 73 7.65 7.57 -1.35
CA SER A 73 7.36 8.75 -0.50
C SER A 73 5.97 8.76 0.16
N ASN A 74 4.98 8.07 -0.44
CA ASN A 74 3.60 7.97 0.09
C ASN A 74 3.25 6.56 0.58
N MET A 75 4.25 5.70 0.83
CA MET A 75 4.05 4.33 1.34
C MET A 75 4.72 4.16 2.70
N ILE A 76 4.09 3.39 3.58
CA ILE A 76 4.61 3.02 4.90
C ILE A 76 5.05 1.57 4.84
N TYR A 77 6.31 1.29 5.21
CA TYR A 77 6.80 -0.07 5.36
C TYR A 77 6.31 -0.69 6.68
N LEU A 78 5.78 -1.89 6.60
CA LEU A 78 5.38 -2.70 7.74
C LEU A 78 6.16 -4.01 7.70
N SER A 79 6.86 -4.33 8.79
CA SER A 79 7.64 -5.57 8.91
C SER A 79 6.80 -6.84 8.96
N GLY A 80 5.47 -6.70 8.90
CA GLY A 80 4.56 -7.80 9.15
C GLY A 80 4.51 -8.19 10.62
N GLY A 81 4.06 -9.40 10.88
CA GLY A 81 3.93 -9.95 12.21
C GLY A 81 2.56 -10.56 12.47
N SER A 82 2.29 -10.94 13.72
CA SER A 82 1.02 -11.55 14.12
C SER A 82 0.10 -10.53 14.79
N PHE A 83 -1.20 -10.58 14.46
CA PHE A 83 -2.24 -9.80 15.15
C PHE A 83 -3.54 -10.61 15.24
N THR A 84 -4.48 -10.12 16.04
CA THR A 84 -5.84 -10.67 16.13
C THR A 84 -6.75 -9.84 15.24
N MET A 85 -7.32 -10.46 14.20
CA MET A 85 -8.26 -9.87 13.26
C MET A 85 -9.70 -10.05 13.72
N GLY A 86 -10.57 -9.06 13.49
CA GLY A 86 -11.98 -9.08 13.83
C GLY A 86 -12.34 -8.20 15.03
N ASP A 87 -13.56 -8.36 15.56
CA ASP A 87 -14.04 -7.55 16.68
C ASP A 87 -13.45 -8.00 18.03
N THR A 88 -12.30 -7.47 18.37
CA THR A 88 -11.59 -7.75 19.65
C THR A 88 -12.23 -7.07 20.86
N ARG A 89 -13.14 -6.10 20.65
CA ARG A 89 -13.74 -5.28 21.71
C ARG A 89 -15.18 -5.66 22.05
N GLY A 90 -15.82 -6.50 21.23
CA GLY A 90 -17.22 -6.90 21.41
C GLY A 90 -18.24 -5.78 21.10
N GLU A 91 -17.83 -4.81 20.28
CA GLU A 91 -18.69 -3.68 19.87
C GLU A 91 -19.21 -3.82 18.43
N GLY A 92 -18.86 -4.92 17.76
CA GLY A 92 -19.13 -5.18 16.36
C GLY A 92 -20.38 -6.00 16.07
N THR A 93 -20.43 -6.48 14.84
CA THR A 93 -21.50 -7.32 14.31
C THR A 93 -20.96 -8.71 13.96
N THR A 94 -21.86 -9.66 13.70
CA THR A 94 -21.49 -11.08 13.49
C THR A 94 -20.57 -11.31 12.30
N ASP A 95 -20.56 -10.40 11.32
CA ASP A 95 -19.68 -10.43 10.16
C ASP A 95 -18.20 -10.13 10.51
N GLU A 96 -17.94 -9.58 11.70
CA GLU A 96 -16.61 -9.31 12.25
C GLU A 96 -16.08 -10.47 13.12
N LEU A 97 -16.81 -11.58 13.18
CA LEU A 97 -16.53 -12.76 14.00
C LEU A 97 -16.41 -14.03 13.14
N PRO A 98 -15.73 -15.08 13.65
CA PRO A 98 -14.95 -15.12 14.89
C PRO A 98 -13.63 -14.33 14.78
N ILE A 99 -13.16 -13.78 15.91
CA ILE A 99 -11.79 -13.27 15.98
C ILE A 99 -10.81 -14.41 15.75
N HIS A 100 -9.73 -14.13 15.04
CA HIS A 100 -8.72 -15.14 14.70
C HIS A 100 -7.32 -14.53 14.57
N SER A 101 -6.31 -15.37 14.73
CA SER A 101 -4.91 -14.93 14.57
C SER A 101 -4.52 -14.88 13.09
N VAL A 102 -3.89 -13.79 12.69
CA VAL A 102 -3.33 -13.63 11.35
C VAL A 102 -1.84 -13.30 11.46
N ILE A 103 -1.03 -13.95 10.62
CA ILE A 103 0.39 -13.64 10.44
C ILE A 103 0.57 -13.04 9.04
N LEU A 104 1.19 -11.88 8.95
CA LEU A 104 1.49 -11.19 7.70
C LEU A 104 3.01 -11.13 7.46
N SER A 105 3.41 -11.36 6.23
CA SER A 105 4.75 -11.05 5.73
C SER A 105 4.95 -9.53 5.64
N PRO A 106 6.19 -9.02 5.50
CA PRO A 106 6.42 -7.61 5.27
C PRO A 106 5.69 -7.09 4.02
N PHE A 107 5.17 -5.86 4.11
CA PHE A 107 4.50 -5.19 3.00
C PHE A 107 4.55 -3.67 3.16
N TYR A 108 4.21 -2.94 2.11
CA TYR A 108 3.99 -1.50 2.13
C TYR A 108 2.51 -1.20 2.01
N ILE A 109 2.05 -0.18 2.73
CA ILE A 109 0.68 0.35 2.66
C ILE A 109 0.71 1.85 2.34
N GLY A 110 -0.23 2.32 1.52
CA GLY A 110 -0.38 3.74 1.25
C GLY A 110 -0.64 4.54 2.52
N LYS A 111 0.13 5.61 2.71
CA LYS A 111 -0.03 6.54 3.83
C LYS A 111 -1.40 7.20 3.83
N TYR A 112 -1.94 7.42 2.63
CA TYR A 112 -3.23 8.05 2.35
C TYR A 112 -4.06 7.16 1.42
N GLU A 113 -5.34 7.47 1.31
CA GLU A 113 -6.18 7.06 0.18
C GLU A 113 -5.59 7.62 -1.11
N VAL A 114 -5.74 6.91 -2.25
CA VAL A 114 -5.35 7.44 -3.56
C VAL A 114 -6.14 8.71 -3.85
N THR A 115 -5.42 9.77 -4.21
CA THR A 115 -6.03 11.08 -4.45
C THR A 115 -6.58 11.22 -5.87
N GLN A 116 -7.49 12.18 -6.06
CA GLN A 116 -8.02 12.53 -7.38
C GLN A 116 -6.93 13.01 -8.34
N GLY A 117 -5.89 13.69 -7.81
CA GLY A 117 -4.74 14.13 -8.60
C GLY A 117 -3.91 12.94 -9.10
N GLU A 118 -3.58 12.00 -8.22
CA GLU A 118 -2.84 10.77 -8.59
C GLU A 118 -3.66 9.93 -9.58
N TRP A 119 -4.94 9.74 -9.31
CA TRP A 119 -5.82 9.01 -10.22
C TRP A 119 -5.88 9.64 -11.62
N GLN A 120 -6.08 10.97 -11.69
CA GLN A 120 -6.14 11.68 -12.98
C GLN A 120 -4.83 11.61 -13.75
N ALA A 121 -3.70 11.67 -13.05
CA ALA A 121 -2.37 11.55 -13.68
C ALA A 121 -2.18 10.18 -14.36
N VAL A 122 -2.69 9.11 -13.78
CA VAL A 122 -2.55 7.73 -14.29
C VAL A 122 -3.66 7.36 -15.27
N MET A 123 -4.92 7.70 -14.97
CA MET A 123 -6.10 7.25 -15.72
C MET A 123 -6.60 8.28 -16.76
N GLY A 124 -6.06 9.51 -16.73
CA GLY A 124 -6.37 10.58 -17.69
C GLY A 124 -7.67 11.34 -17.41
N SER A 125 -8.49 10.93 -16.43
CA SER A 125 -9.75 11.60 -16.07
C SER A 125 -10.06 11.43 -14.60
N ASN A 126 -10.79 12.37 -13.98
CA ASN A 126 -11.26 12.27 -12.60
C ASN A 126 -12.75 11.90 -12.58
N PRO A 127 -13.16 10.74 -12.04
CA PRO A 127 -14.56 10.34 -11.93
C PRO A 127 -15.28 11.01 -10.77
N SER A 128 -14.57 11.56 -9.79
CA SER A 128 -15.13 12.10 -8.55
C SER A 128 -15.83 13.43 -8.82
N SER A 129 -17.08 13.56 -8.37
CA SER A 129 -17.88 14.79 -8.53
C SER A 129 -18.93 14.90 -7.43
N GLY A 130 -19.20 16.11 -6.94
CA GLY A 130 -20.31 16.39 -6.03
C GLY A 130 -19.97 16.39 -4.52
N TYR A 131 -18.99 15.61 -4.08
CA TYR A 131 -18.68 15.43 -2.64
C TYR A 131 -17.20 15.71 -2.34
N GLY A 132 -16.74 16.92 -2.56
CA GLY A 132 -15.34 17.29 -2.40
C GLY A 132 -14.52 16.94 -3.65
N VAL A 133 -14.03 17.99 -4.32
CA VAL A 133 -13.26 17.86 -5.57
C VAL A 133 -11.98 18.67 -5.45
N GLY A 134 -10.85 18.06 -5.81
CA GLY A 134 -9.54 18.70 -5.79
C GLY A 134 -8.41 17.68 -5.78
N ALA A 135 -7.23 18.09 -6.18
CA ALA A 135 -6.09 17.17 -6.35
C ALA A 135 -5.77 16.34 -5.10
N ASN A 136 -5.95 16.91 -3.91
CA ASN A 136 -5.62 16.26 -2.64
C ASN A 136 -6.83 15.57 -1.96
N TYR A 137 -8.00 15.51 -2.61
CA TYR A 137 -9.15 14.76 -2.11
C TYR A 137 -9.02 13.29 -2.52
N PRO A 138 -9.56 12.33 -1.75
CA PRO A 138 -9.57 10.93 -2.17
C PRO A 138 -10.34 10.77 -3.46
N VAL A 139 -9.89 9.89 -4.34
CA VAL A 139 -10.69 9.49 -5.50
C VAL A 139 -11.84 8.61 -5.03
N TYR A 140 -13.02 8.82 -5.61
CA TYR A 140 -14.21 8.00 -5.38
C TYR A 140 -15.00 7.84 -6.68
N SER A 141 -16.10 7.09 -6.66
CA SER A 141 -16.86 6.68 -7.86
C SER A 141 -16.01 5.81 -8.79
N ILE A 142 -15.28 4.87 -8.23
CA ILE A 142 -14.42 3.93 -8.95
C ILE A 142 -14.84 2.49 -8.67
N SER A 143 -14.82 1.65 -9.70
CA SER A 143 -15.06 0.21 -9.55
C SER A 143 -13.81 -0.52 -9.11
N TRP A 144 -13.95 -1.71 -8.52
CA TRP A 144 -12.82 -2.59 -8.19
C TRP A 144 -11.97 -2.90 -9.43
N TYR A 145 -12.62 -3.14 -10.57
CA TYR A 145 -11.92 -3.36 -11.84
C TYR A 145 -11.00 -2.19 -12.23
N SER A 146 -11.48 -0.96 -12.06
CA SER A 146 -10.69 0.22 -12.41
C SER A 146 -9.47 0.39 -11.50
N THR A 147 -9.51 -0.08 -10.25
CA THR A 147 -8.35 -0.06 -9.35
C THR A 147 -7.25 -1.02 -9.81
N LEU A 148 -7.60 -2.20 -10.34
CA LEU A 148 -6.61 -3.13 -10.90
C LEU A 148 -5.86 -2.49 -12.07
N LYS A 149 -6.60 -1.81 -12.96
CA LYS A 149 -6.02 -1.11 -14.10
C LYS A 149 -5.10 0.03 -13.65
N PHE A 150 -5.54 0.82 -12.67
CA PHE A 150 -4.74 1.89 -12.06
C PHE A 150 -3.43 1.34 -11.50
N CYS A 151 -3.48 0.30 -10.66
CA CYS A 151 -2.31 -0.28 -10.01
C CYS A 151 -1.25 -0.74 -11.03
N ASN A 152 -1.68 -1.44 -12.10
CA ASN A 152 -0.73 -1.89 -13.11
C ASN A 152 -0.19 -0.74 -13.96
N LEU A 153 -1.00 0.26 -14.32
CA LEU A 153 -0.53 1.45 -15.04
C LEU A 153 0.48 2.24 -14.23
N LEU A 154 0.21 2.47 -12.94
CA LEU A 154 1.13 3.16 -12.04
C LEU A 154 2.43 2.36 -11.88
N SER A 155 2.36 1.04 -11.69
CA SER A 155 3.54 0.17 -11.61
C SER A 155 4.41 0.29 -12.84
N MET A 156 3.81 0.26 -14.05
CA MET A 156 4.54 0.41 -15.31
C MET A 156 5.17 1.80 -15.46
N ALA A 157 4.46 2.86 -15.05
CA ALA A 157 4.97 4.23 -15.11
C ALA A 157 6.20 4.45 -14.21
N GLU A 158 6.27 3.72 -13.09
CA GLU A 158 7.39 3.76 -12.14
C GLU A 158 8.44 2.66 -12.38
N GLY A 159 8.35 1.93 -13.49
CA GLY A 159 9.33 0.87 -13.83
C GLY A 159 9.25 -0.37 -12.94
N LEU A 160 8.13 -0.56 -12.23
CA LEU A 160 7.88 -1.72 -11.39
C LEU A 160 7.23 -2.85 -12.18
N THR A 161 7.32 -4.09 -11.66
CA THR A 161 6.65 -5.26 -12.24
C THR A 161 5.15 -5.23 -11.89
N PRO A 162 4.23 -5.06 -12.86
CA PRO A 162 2.80 -5.08 -12.60
C PRO A 162 2.35 -6.40 -11.99
N VAL A 163 1.45 -6.33 -11.01
CA VAL A 163 1.04 -7.50 -10.20
C VAL A 163 -0.17 -8.23 -10.76
N TYR A 164 -1.08 -7.53 -11.44
CA TYR A 164 -2.34 -8.12 -11.89
C TYR A 164 -2.24 -8.66 -13.31
N THR A 165 -2.74 -9.88 -13.48
CA THR A 165 -2.98 -10.48 -14.80
C THR A 165 -4.48 -10.66 -15.00
N THR A 166 -5.02 -10.04 -16.06
CA THR A 166 -6.37 -10.31 -16.55
C THR A 166 -6.32 -10.49 -18.06
N LEU A 167 -7.22 -11.30 -18.62
CA LEU A 167 -7.21 -11.66 -20.06
C LEU A 167 -5.84 -12.17 -20.55
N GLY A 168 -5.08 -12.82 -19.66
CA GLY A 168 -3.76 -13.39 -19.98
C GLY A 168 -2.62 -12.37 -20.12
N SER A 169 -2.81 -11.12 -19.71
CA SER A 169 -1.80 -10.06 -19.82
C SER A 169 -1.66 -9.27 -18.51
N THR A 170 -0.43 -8.83 -18.20
CA THR A 170 -0.16 -7.84 -17.15
C THR A 170 -0.23 -6.40 -17.69
N ASN A 171 -0.23 -6.21 -19.01
CA ASN A 171 -0.32 -4.89 -19.63
C ASN A 171 -1.78 -4.46 -19.79
N PRO A 172 -2.24 -3.39 -19.08
CA PRO A 172 -3.63 -2.93 -19.14
C PRO A 172 -4.09 -2.45 -20.53
N ALA A 173 -3.18 -2.16 -21.45
CA ALA A 173 -3.53 -1.85 -22.84
C ALA A 173 -4.21 -3.04 -23.56
N ASN A 174 -3.96 -4.26 -23.09
CA ASN A 174 -4.55 -5.50 -23.62
C ASN A 174 -5.87 -5.90 -22.92
N TRP A 175 -6.29 -5.15 -21.89
CA TRP A 175 -7.49 -5.50 -21.10
C TRP A 175 -8.78 -4.92 -21.68
N GLY A 176 -8.67 -4.01 -22.64
CA GLY A 176 -9.83 -3.29 -23.19
C GLY A 176 -10.36 -2.21 -22.22
N ASN A 177 -11.64 -1.91 -22.35
CA ASN A 177 -12.33 -0.98 -21.47
C ASN A 177 -12.63 -1.64 -20.12
N VAL A 178 -12.62 -0.84 -19.06
CA VAL A 178 -13.08 -1.29 -17.73
C VAL A 178 -14.57 -1.61 -17.83
N PRO A 179 -15.01 -2.83 -17.46
CA PRO A 179 -16.43 -3.19 -17.52
C PRO A 179 -17.28 -2.36 -16.57
N SER A 180 -18.50 -2.01 -17.01
CA SER A 180 -19.54 -1.36 -16.20
C SER A 180 -20.60 -2.33 -15.67
N SER A 181 -20.38 -3.62 -15.86
CA SER A 181 -21.21 -4.73 -15.37
C SER A 181 -20.33 -5.90 -15.00
N TRP A 182 -20.91 -6.94 -14.43
CA TRP A 182 -20.20 -8.18 -14.10
C TRP A 182 -19.46 -8.74 -15.32
N ASP A 183 -18.19 -9.09 -15.16
CA ASP A 183 -17.33 -9.68 -16.20
C ASP A 183 -16.46 -10.78 -15.60
N ASP A 184 -16.69 -12.02 -16.07
CA ASP A 184 -16.01 -13.20 -15.54
C ASP A 184 -14.49 -13.18 -15.79
N ASN A 185 -14.02 -12.57 -16.88
CA ASN A 185 -12.59 -12.46 -17.16
C ASN A 185 -11.88 -11.52 -16.21
N TRP A 186 -12.54 -10.40 -15.87
CA TRP A 186 -12.00 -9.45 -14.89
C TRP A 186 -12.11 -9.98 -13.47
N ASN A 187 -13.16 -10.78 -13.17
CA ASN A 187 -13.28 -11.45 -11.87
C ASN A 187 -12.23 -12.54 -11.67
N ALA A 188 -11.78 -13.17 -12.77
CA ALA A 188 -10.70 -14.15 -12.78
C ALA A 188 -9.29 -13.52 -12.75
N ALA A 189 -9.16 -12.21 -12.50
CA ALA A 189 -7.87 -11.56 -12.36
C ALA A 189 -7.01 -12.27 -11.31
N VAL A 190 -5.73 -12.46 -11.62
CA VAL A 190 -4.75 -13.08 -10.72
C VAL A 190 -3.79 -12.01 -10.22
N CYS A 191 -3.41 -12.08 -8.94
CA CYS A 191 -2.37 -11.24 -8.34
C CYS A 191 -1.08 -12.06 -8.16
N ASP A 192 0.02 -11.56 -8.70
CA ASP A 192 1.36 -12.06 -8.40
C ASP A 192 1.89 -11.39 -7.12
N TRP A 193 1.77 -12.07 -6.00
CA TRP A 193 2.20 -11.58 -4.69
C TRP A 193 3.72 -11.45 -4.56
N THR A 194 4.50 -11.95 -5.52
CA THR A 194 5.97 -11.84 -5.53
C THR A 194 6.46 -10.64 -6.34
N ALA A 195 5.59 -10.07 -7.18
CA ALA A 195 5.91 -8.86 -7.94
C ALA A 195 5.97 -7.62 -7.02
N ASN A 196 6.83 -6.66 -7.39
CA ASN A 196 7.08 -5.46 -6.61
C ASN A 196 6.19 -4.26 -6.97
N GLY A 197 5.19 -4.45 -7.85
CA GLY A 197 4.27 -3.40 -8.26
C GLY A 197 3.20 -3.07 -7.22
N TYR A 198 2.38 -2.08 -7.54
CA TYR A 198 1.25 -1.64 -6.74
C TYR A 198 0.07 -2.60 -6.87
N ARG A 199 -0.66 -2.76 -5.77
CA ARG A 199 -1.87 -3.58 -5.65
C ARG A 199 -2.84 -3.00 -4.61
N LEU A 200 -4.01 -3.56 -4.53
CA LEU A 200 -4.90 -3.39 -3.38
C LEU A 200 -4.30 -4.10 -2.16
N PRO A 201 -4.53 -3.63 -0.94
CA PRO A 201 -4.28 -4.42 0.26
C PRO A 201 -5.22 -5.63 0.29
N THR A 202 -4.79 -6.73 0.92
CA THR A 202 -5.73 -7.72 1.41
C THR A 202 -6.53 -7.14 2.56
N GLU A 203 -7.68 -7.71 2.88
CA GLU A 203 -8.47 -7.28 4.04
C GLU A 203 -7.66 -7.33 5.33
N ALA A 204 -6.85 -8.37 5.50
CA ALA A 204 -6.01 -8.54 6.67
C ALA A 204 -4.86 -7.52 6.74
N GLU A 205 -4.22 -7.21 5.62
CA GLU A 205 -3.20 -6.15 5.55
C GLU A 205 -3.82 -4.79 5.89
N TRP A 206 -5.01 -4.52 5.38
CA TRP A 206 -5.75 -3.30 5.67
C TRP A 206 -6.04 -3.16 7.16
N GLU A 207 -6.61 -4.21 7.80
CA GLU A 207 -6.96 -4.17 9.22
C GLU A 207 -5.71 -4.08 10.11
N TYR A 208 -4.63 -4.82 9.78
CA TYR A 208 -3.36 -4.73 10.49
C TYR A 208 -2.81 -3.29 10.47
N ALA A 209 -2.84 -2.65 9.30
CA ALA A 209 -2.40 -1.27 9.15
C ALA A 209 -3.32 -0.28 9.91
N ALA A 210 -4.65 -0.47 9.84
CA ALA A 210 -5.62 0.36 10.56
C ALA A 210 -5.44 0.29 12.07
N ARG A 211 -5.12 -0.90 12.60
CA ARG A 211 -4.79 -1.11 14.03
C ARG A 211 -3.45 -0.49 14.44
N GLY A 212 -2.61 -0.05 13.49
CA GLY A 212 -1.31 0.54 13.78
C GLY A 212 -0.19 -0.48 13.95
N GLY A 213 -0.30 -1.66 13.35
CA GLY A 213 0.69 -2.74 13.43
C GLY A 213 0.62 -3.53 14.74
N THR A 214 1.73 -4.21 15.09
CA THR A 214 1.78 -5.15 16.25
C THR A 214 1.80 -4.48 17.62
N ASN A 215 2.23 -3.22 17.73
CA ASN A 215 2.52 -2.57 19.01
C ASN A 215 1.56 -1.41 19.34
N SER A 216 0.51 -1.23 18.57
CA SER A 216 -0.47 -0.17 18.82
C SER A 216 -1.50 -0.63 19.87
N PRO A 217 -2.03 0.30 20.70
CA PRO A 217 -3.19 0.01 21.54
C PRO A 217 -4.38 -0.45 20.69
N ASP A 218 -5.23 -1.30 21.26
CA ASP A 218 -6.45 -1.80 20.61
C ASP A 218 -7.55 -0.71 20.63
N TYR A 219 -7.37 0.31 19.78
CA TYR A 219 -8.32 1.38 19.62
C TYR A 219 -9.55 0.95 18.79
N LEU A 220 -10.68 1.59 19.03
CA LEU A 220 -11.92 1.35 18.28
C LEU A 220 -11.83 1.88 16.85
N TYR A 221 -11.17 3.03 16.68
CA TYR A 221 -10.88 3.67 15.40
C TYR A 221 -9.38 3.70 15.14
N ALA A 222 -8.97 3.96 13.92
CA ALA A 222 -7.56 3.94 13.55
C ALA A 222 -6.74 5.03 14.25
N GLY A 223 -6.14 4.68 15.39
CA GLY A 223 -5.27 5.53 16.19
C GLY A 223 -5.92 6.18 17.41
N SER A 224 -7.22 6.04 17.65
CA SER A 224 -7.89 6.65 18.82
C SER A 224 -9.23 5.97 19.15
N ASP A 225 -9.69 6.10 20.41
CA ASP A 225 -11.08 5.85 20.79
C ASP A 225 -11.98 7.11 20.61
N ASP A 226 -11.39 8.28 20.38
CA ASP A 226 -12.12 9.48 19.95
C ASP A 226 -12.15 9.59 18.43
N ILE A 227 -13.29 9.25 17.83
CA ILE A 227 -13.50 9.31 16.38
C ILE A 227 -13.27 10.70 15.79
N ASN A 228 -13.53 11.77 16.54
CA ASN A 228 -13.40 13.14 16.03
C ASN A 228 -11.94 13.49 15.68
N SER A 229 -11.00 12.87 16.36
CA SER A 229 -9.57 13.11 16.15
C SER A 229 -9.02 12.45 14.88
N VAL A 230 -9.59 11.32 14.46
CA VAL A 230 -9.01 10.43 13.42
C VAL A 230 -9.88 10.23 12.18
N ALA A 231 -11.16 10.64 12.21
CA ALA A 231 -12.10 10.32 11.14
C ALA A 231 -12.89 11.53 10.63
N TRP A 232 -13.17 11.53 9.33
CA TRP A 232 -14.22 12.31 8.70
C TRP A 232 -15.46 11.41 8.54
N TYR A 233 -16.54 11.70 9.28
CA TYR A 233 -17.75 10.90 9.36
C TYR A 233 -19.00 11.80 9.43
N LEU A 234 -20.19 11.26 9.45
CA LEU A 234 -21.47 11.99 9.35
C LEU A 234 -21.55 13.26 10.21
N SER A 235 -21.05 13.21 11.45
CA SER A 235 -21.24 14.35 12.37
C SER A 235 -20.24 15.50 12.19
N ASN A 236 -19.14 15.31 11.44
CA ASN A 236 -18.08 16.32 11.30
C ASN A 236 -17.63 16.57 9.86
N SER A 237 -18.11 15.80 8.87
CA SER A 237 -17.69 15.89 7.48
C SER A 237 -18.38 17.01 6.69
N ALA A 238 -19.45 17.61 7.22
CA ALA A 238 -20.33 18.51 6.46
C ALA A 238 -20.83 17.87 5.13
N GLU A 239 -21.11 16.57 5.17
CA GLU A 239 -21.60 15.75 4.05
C GLU A 239 -20.66 15.70 2.84
N ASN A 240 -19.35 15.88 3.05
CA ASN A 240 -18.34 15.86 1.99
C ASN A 240 -17.14 15.00 2.38
N THR A 241 -16.40 14.52 1.37
CA THR A 241 -15.03 14.06 1.58
C THR A 241 -14.13 15.25 1.93
N HIS A 242 -13.00 14.99 2.53
CA HIS A 242 -11.99 15.98 2.88
C HIS A 242 -10.63 15.63 2.26
N PRO A 243 -9.73 16.62 2.09
CA PRO A 243 -8.38 16.34 1.66
C PRO A 243 -7.73 15.30 2.58
N VAL A 244 -7.02 14.35 1.97
CA VAL A 244 -6.35 13.27 2.71
C VAL A 244 -5.36 13.83 3.73
N GLY A 245 -5.18 13.13 4.85
CA GLY A 245 -4.19 13.48 5.87
C GLY A 245 -4.56 14.70 6.73
N THR A 246 -5.81 15.11 6.78
CA THR A 246 -6.24 16.30 7.56
C THR A 246 -6.75 15.96 8.96
N LYS A 247 -6.87 14.70 9.30
CA LYS A 247 -7.08 14.18 10.67
C LYS A 247 -5.76 13.65 11.24
N ALA A 248 -5.76 13.20 12.50
CA ALA A 248 -4.57 12.58 13.08
C ALA A 248 -4.30 11.19 12.47
N PRO A 249 -3.02 10.82 12.24
CA PRO A 249 -2.68 9.48 11.80
C PRO A 249 -2.77 8.48 12.95
N ASN A 250 -2.76 7.20 12.60
CA ASN A 250 -2.59 6.13 13.58
C ASN A 250 -1.11 5.89 13.95
N GLY A 251 -0.83 4.84 14.74
CA GLY A 251 0.49 4.54 15.30
C GLY A 251 1.60 4.25 14.28
N ILE A 252 1.26 3.91 13.03
CA ILE A 252 2.22 3.71 11.94
C ILE A 252 2.33 4.93 11.01
N GLY A 253 1.59 6.00 11.25
CA GLY A 253 1.56 7.19 10.39
C GLY A 253 0.58 7.10 9.22
N ALA A 254 -0.34 6.12 9.19
CA ALA A 254 -1.40 6.03 8.19
C ALA A 254 -2.59 6.91 8.57
N TYR A 255 -3.14 7.61 7.59
CA TYR A 255 -4.25 8.55 7.73
C TYR A 255 -5.53 8.00 7.13
N ASP A 256 -6.67 8.52 7.59
CA ASP A 256 -8.00 8.29 7.03
C ASP A 256 -8.39 6.80 6.94
N MET A 257 -7.82 5.96 7.82
CA MET A 257 -8.19 4.54 7.94
C MET A 257 -9.48 4.34 8.76
N SER A 258 -10.17 5.43 9.09
CA SER A 258 -11.52 5.50 9.66
C SER A 258 -12.23 6.68 9.03
N GLY A 259 -13.29 6.44 8.25
CA GLY A 259 -14.09 7.48 7.58
C GLY A 259 -13.53 7.94 6.24
N ASN A 260 -13.84 9.14 5.83
CA ASN A 260 -13.58 9.78 4.55
C ASN A 260 -14.22 9.02 3.38
N VAL A 261 -13.59 7.98 2.82
CA VAL A 261 -14.22 7.07 1.84
C VAL A 261 -14.03 5.61 2.23
N TRP A 262 -14.98 4.74 1.84
CA TRP A 262 -14.76 3.31 1.86
C TRP A 262 -13.59 2.95 0.95
N GLU A 263 -12.85 1.90 1.29
CA GLU A 263 -11.66 1.49 0.56
C GLU A 263 -11.76 0.05 0.08
N TRP A 264 -11.60 -0.16 -1.24
CA TRP A 264 -11.52 -1.49 -1.82
C TRP A 264 -10.35 -2.29 -1.27
N CYS A 265 -10.64 -3.55 -0.89
CA CYS A 265 -9.64 -4.59 -0.67
C CYS A 265 -9.62 -5.61 -1.83
N TRP A 266 -8.57 -6.41 -1.85
CA TRP A 266 -8.45 -7.51 -2.83
C TRP A 266 -9.49 -8.62 -2.60
N ASP A 267 -9.82 -8.93 -1.35
CA ASP A 267 -10.52 -10.13 -0.93
C ASP A 267 -11.96 -10.18 -1.43
N TRP A 268 -12.40 -11.35 -1.92
CA TRP A 268 -13.82 -11.64 -2.02
C TRP A 268 -14.47 -11.66 -0.63
N ASN A 269 -15.70 -11.23 -0.57
CA ASN A 269 -16.45 -11.30 0.67
C ASN A 269 -16.74 -12.75 1.05
N GLY A 270 -16.53 -13.09 2.33
CA GLY A 270 -16.82 -14.38 2.92
C GLY A 270 -16.66 -14.33 4.43
N ASP A 271 -17.12 -15.39 5.10
CA ASP A 271 -17.04 -15.50 6.56
C ASP A 271 -15.60 -15.66 7.03
N TYR A 272 -15.28 -15.14 8.20
CA TYR A 272 -13.99 -15.39 8.83
C TYR A 272 -13.83 -16.85 9.24
N SER A 273 -12.65 -17.39 8.97
CA SER A 273 -12.24 -18.68 9.52
C SER A 273 -11.84 -18.51 10.98
N GLY A 274 -12.35 -19.38 11.87
CA GLY A 274 -11.94 -19.39 13.28
C GLY A 274 -10.52 -19.93 13.53
N THR A 275 -9.76 -20.25 12.48
CA THR A 275 -8.39 -20.79 12.57
C THR A 275 -7.36 -19.73 12.25
N ALA A 276 -6.13 -19.91 12.77
CA ALA A 276 -5.00 -19.05 12.43
C ALA A 276 -4.68 -19.10 10.92
N GLN A 277 -4.38 -17.94 10.33
CA GLN A 277 -4.09 -17.79 8.90
C GLN A 277 -2.74 -17.09 8.69
N THR A 278 -2.11 -17.37 7.55
CA THR A 278 -0.87 -16.68 7.14
C THR A 278 -1.10 -16.08 5.76
N ASN A 279 -0.90 -14.76 5.62
CA ASN A 279 -1.11 -13.99 4.40
C ASN A 279 -2.45 -14.32 3.71
N PRO A 280 -3.59 -14.23 4.41
CA PRO A 280 -4.87 -14.56 3.80
C PRO A 280 -5.20 -13.57 2.66
N THR A 281 -5.85 -14.09 1.62
CA THR A 281 -6.26 -13.32 0.42
C THR A 281 -7.76 -13.46 0.15
N GLY A 282 -8.51 -13.89 1.15
CA GLY A 282 -9.95 -14.14 1.06
C GLY A 282 -10.32 -15.43 0.32
N PRO A 283 -11.61 -15.68 0.11
CA PRO A 283 -12.12 -16.79 -0.69
C PRO A 283 -11.63 -16.72 -2.14
N ALA A 284 -11.59 -17.88 -2.80
CA ALA A 284 -11.17 -17.98 -4.21
C ALA A 284 -12.17 -17.33 -5.20
N ALA A 285 -13.44 -17.20 -4.80
CA ALA A 285 -14.51 -16.59 -5.59
C ALA A 285 -15.59 -16.02 -4.67
N GLY A 286 -16.40 -15.11 -5.20
CA GLY A 286 -17.52 -14.49 -4.52
C GLY A 286 -18.28 -13.54 -5.44
N ASP A 287 -19.33 -12.91 -4.93
CA ASP A 287 -20.17 -11.97 -5.68
C ASP A 287 -19.77 -10.51 -5.44
N THR A 288 -19.17 -10.24 -4.29
CA THR A 288 -18.77 -8.90 -3.85
C THR A 288 -17.37 -8.91 -3.28
N ARG A 289 -16.64 -7.78 -3.38
CA ARG A 289 -15.34 -7.58 -2.76
C ARG A 289 -15.45 -6.81 -1.45
N ILE A 290 -14.56 -7.11 -0.52
CA ILE A 290 -14.49 -6.41 0.77
C ILE A 290 -14.16 -4.93 0.57
N ILE A 291 -14.82 -4.10 1.38
CA ILE A 291 -14.50 -2.69 1.58
C ILE A 291 -14.36 -2.38 3.07
N ARG A 292 -13.48 -1.43 3.40
CA ARG A 292 -13.11 -1.08 4.78
C ARG A 292 -13.10 0.44 4.98
N SER A 293 -12.94 0.94 6.20
CA SER A 293 -12.86 2.35 6.63
C SER A 293 -14.19 2.99 7.07
N GLY A 294 -15.31 2.72 6.40
CA GLY A 294 -16.48 3.60 6.46
C GLY A 294 -16.31 4.84 5.58
N PHE A 295 -17.28 5.76 5.56
CA PHE A 295 -17.20 6.97 4.74
C PHE A 295 -17.83 8.18 5.42
N PHE A 296 -17.66 9.35 4.84
CA PHE A 296 -18.03 10.67 5.39
C PHE A 296 -19.51 10.83 5.79
N LEU A 297 -20.44 9.98 5.33
CA LEU A 297 -21.85 9.96 5.75
C LEU A 297 -22.20 8.79 6.68
N ASN A 298 -21.22 8.01 7.12
CA ASN A 298 -21.46 6.91 8.04
C ASN A 298 -21.53 7.39 9.50
N SER A 299 -22.30 6.67 10.32
CA SER A 299 -22.24 6.80 11.77
C SER A 299 -20.94 6.19 12.32
N PRO A 300 -20.55 6.51 13.56
CA PRO A 300 -19.32 5.97 14.18
C PRO A 300 -19.16 4.45 14.10
N ALA A 301 -20.24 3.70 14.24
CA ALA A 301 -20.21 2.24 14.19
C ALA A 301 -19.67 1.65 12.88
N TRP A 302 -19.71 2.40 11.79
CA TRP A 302 -19.21 1.98 10.48
C TRP A 302 -17.74 2.32 10.24
N CYS A 303 -17.16 3.21 11.08
CA CYS A 303 -15.77 3.67 10.95
C CYS A 303 -14.80 2.90 11.86
N ARG A 304 -15.26 1.84 12.56
CA ARG A 304 -14.40 1.01 13.43
C ARG A 304 -13.35 0.25 12.61
N VAL A 305 -12.18 0.03 13.21
CA VAL A 305 -11.08 -0.70 12.55
C VAL A 305 -11.46 -2.14 12.18
N SER A 306 -12.33 -2.79 12.95
CA SER A 306 -12.84 -4.14 12.67
C SER A 306 -13.99 -4.17 11.67
N LYS A 307 -14.67 -3.01 11.42
CA LYS A 307 -15.86 -3.00 10.57
C LYS A 307 -15.53 -3.33 9.14
N ARG A 308 -16.22 -4.33 8.62
CA ARG A 308 -16.15 -4.80 7.24
C ARG A 308 -17.49 -4.63 6.55
N TYR A 309 -17.44 -4.44 5.26
CA TYR A 309 -18.60 -4.44 4.36
C TYR A 309 -18.19 -4.94 2.99
N SER A 310 -19.09 -4.99 2.03
CA SER A 310 -18.77 -5.42 0.68
C SER A 310 -19.57 -4.68 -0.36
N SER A 311 -19.04 -4.61 -1.59
CA SER A 311 -19.71 -4.00 -2.73
C SER A 311 -19.49 -4.83 -4.00
N PHE A 312 -20.40 -4.66 -4.97
CA PHE A 312 -20.25 -5.30 -6.28
C PHE A 312 -19.07 -4.70 -7.04
N VAL A 313 -18.27 -5.56 -7.65
CA VAL A 313 -16.97 -5.23 -8.28
C VAL A 313 -17.04 -4.16 -9.38
N HIS A 314 -18.18 -4.02 -10.03
CA HIS A 314 -18.41 -3.10 -11.16
C HIS A 314 -19.08 -1.78 -10.75
N ASP A 315 -19.51 -1.62 -9.49
CA ASP A 315 -20.26 -0.45 -9.03
C ASP A 315 -19.34 0.73 -8.68
N PRO A 316 -19.39 1.84 -9.47
CA PRO A 316 -18.64 3.05 -9.15
C PRO A 316 -19.45 3.96 -8.21
N VAL A 317 -19.65 3.53 -6.96
CA VAL A 317 -20.44 4.29 -5.98
C VAL A 317 -19.68 5.50 -5.42
N PHE A 318 -20.41 6.58 -5.14
CA PHE A 318 -19.86 7.90 -4.79
C PHE A 318 -19.07 7.97 -3.47
N TYR A 319 -19.04 6.90 -2.72
CA TYR A 319 -18.36 6.82 -1.43
C TYR A 319 -17.19 5.82 -1.40
N LEU A 320 -16.79 5.31 -2.55
CA LEU A 320 -15.87 4.18 -2.63
C LEU A 320 -14.61 4.55 -3.41
N GLY A 321 -13.49 4.57 -2.70
CA GLY A 321 -12.13 4.77 -3.14
C GLY A 321 -11.24 3.58 -2.82
N PHE A 322 -9.94 3.80 -2.61
CA PHE A 322 -8.98 2.78 -2.23
C PHE A 322 -7.65 3.38 -1.77
N ARG A 323 -6.83 2.57 -1.16
CA ARG A 323 -5.40 2.85 -0.94
C ARG A 323 -4.53 1.78 -1.58
N LEU A 324 -3.26 2.11 -1.79
CA LEU A 324 -2.29 1.21 -2.38
C LEU A 324 -1.64 0.30 -1.34
N ALA A 325 -1.22 -0.89 -1.79
CA ALA A 325 -0.27 -1.73 -1.10
C ALA A 325 0.83 -2.20 -2.08
N ARG A 326 1.94 -2.70 -1.56
CA ARG A 326 2.99 -3.41 -2.31
C ARG A 326 3.54 -4.53 -1.44
N SER A 327 4.00 -5.60 -2.07
CA SER A 327 4.72 -6.65 -1.34
C SER A 327 6.05 -6.10 -0.82
N GLY A 328 6.39 -6.40 0.45
CA GLY A 328 7.73 -6.17 0.97
C GLY A 328 8.71 -7.16 0.32
N MET A 329 9.89 -6.67 -0.03
CA MET A 329 10.96 -7.55 -0.54
C MET A 329 11.72 -8.20 0.62
#